data_b3793e3a36172d5cbfaa99398a87f7b7
#
_entry.id   b3793e3a36172d5cbfaa99398a87f7b7
#
_cell.length_a   1.000
_cell.length_b   1.000
_cell.length_c   1.000
_cell.angle_alpha   90.00
_cell.angle_beta   90.00
_cell.angle_gamma   90.00
#
_symmetry.space_group_name_H-M   'P 1'
#
loop_
_entity.id
_entity.type
_entity.pdbx_description
1 polymer ?
#
loop_
_entity_poly.entity_id
_entity_poly.type
_entity_poly.pdbx_seq_one_letter_code
_entity_poly.pdbx_strand_id
1 'polypeptide(L)'
;MKHTKLLFLLIAALAFASCGSDEPKYADPEAHEKTVKLNEQYGPLMVGTWHYENISDTQRYFERLTFQTDGTLSGMRKWQTRKLVTIDGEQIYTDWENVEPLEGTFSGTWKLSYYSPEGVNDEKRNCLFLNAQYEGANSGHMAYSNIATFDYADETTLRFEGFYFKDKDGWITFLRGDQEPSF
;
A
#
# COMPACT_ATOMS: atom_id res chain seq x y z
N MET A 1 33.60 -21.48 54.97
CA MET A 1 33.66 -21.06 53.57
C MET A 1 32.91 -21.94 52.56
N LYS A 2 32.29 -23.07 52.94
CA LYS A 2 31.50 -23.93 52.01
C LYS A 2 30.05 -23.51 51.85
N HIS A 3 29.45 -22.81 52.83
CA HIS A 3 28.06 -22.42 52.81
C HIS A 3 27.77 -21.15 51.97
N THR A 4 28.76 -20.27 51.79
CA THR A 4 28.61 -19.03 51.03
C THR A 4 28.52 -19.29 49.51
N LYS A 5 29.16 -20.34 48.99
CA LYS A 5 29.09 -20.71 47.56
C LYS A 5 27.74 -21.30 47.19
N LEU A 6 27.05 -21.99 48.12
CA LEU A 6 25.73 -22.59 47.89
C LEU A 6 24.64 -21.51 47.81
N LEU A 7 24.77 -20.45 48.64
CA LEU A 7 23.83 -19.34 48.63
C LEU A 7 23.85 -18.52 47.36
N PHE A 8 25.08 -18.30 46.75
CA PHE A 8 25.21 -17.62 45.47
C PHE A 8 24.62 -18.43 44.29
N LEU A 9 24.72 -19.75 44.34
CA LEU A 9 24.14 -20.62 43.32
C LEU A 9 22.61 -20.61 43.37
N LEU A 10 22.02 -20.53 44.55
CA LEU A 10 20.56 -20.47 44.74
C LEU A 10 19.98 -19.13 44.28
N ILE A 11 20.69 -18.01 44.54
CA ILE A 11 20.27 -16.68 44.08
C ILE A 11 20.38 -16.55 42.56
N ALA A 12 21.39 -17.13 41.94
CA ALA A 12 21.54 -17.17 40.49
C ALA A 12 20.42 -18.01 39.83
N ALA A 13 20.01 -19.13 40.42
CA ALA A 13 18.91 -19.95 39.90
C ALA A 13 17.54 -19.25 40.00
N LEU A 14 17.32 -18.42 41.03
CA LEU A 14 16.09 -17.64 41.18
C LEU A 14 16.01 -16.43 40.20
N ALA A 15 17.17 -15.90 39.76
CA ALA A 15 17.22 -14.81 38.78
C ALA A 15 16.85 -15.26 37.35
N PHE A 16 17.03 -16.54 37.02
CA PHE A 16 16.61 -17.10 35.72
C PHE A 16 15.16 -17.57 35.67
N ALA A 17 14.48 -17.71 36.82
CA ALA A 17 13.06 -18.09 36.86
C ALA A 17 12.10 -16.89 36.70
N SER A 18 12.60 -15.65 36.65
CA SER A 18 11.80 -14.43 36.51
C SER A 18 11.81 -13.84 35.09
N CYS A 19 12.39 -14.50 34.08
CA CYS A 19 12.06 -14.21 32.71
C CYS A 19 10.75 -14.92 32.36
N GLY A 20 9.63 -14.38 32.85
CA GLY A 20 8.36 -14.60 32.21
C GLY A 20 8.53 -14.10 30.80
N SER A 21 8.26 -14.93 29.81
CA SER A 21 8.08 -14.51 28.43
C SER A 21 6.93 -13.52 28.43
N ASP A 22 7.23 -12.22 28.53
CA ASP A 22 6.27 -11.18 28.22
C ASP A 22 6.05 -11.24 26.70
N GLU A 23 5.30 -12.25 26.26
CA GLU A 23 4.77 -12.25 24.91
C GLU A 23 3.95 -10.98 24.77
N PRO A 24 4.20 -10.20 23.70
CA PRO A 24 3.46 -8.96 23.49
C PRO A 24 1.96 -9.28 23.44
N LYS A 25 1.20 -8.74 24.41
CA LYS A 25 -0.25 -8.89 24.44
C LYS A 25 -0.87 -7.97 23.42
N TYR A 26 -1.27 -8.52 22.29
CA TYR A 26 -2.02 -7.79 21.29
C TYR A 26 -3.46 -7.53 21.78
N ALA A 27 -3.99 -6.34 21.51
CA ALA A 27 -5.38 -5.98 21.81
C ALA A 27 -6.38 -6.89 21.07
N ASP A 28 -5.99 -7.40 19.89
CA ASP A 28 -6.73 -8.35 19.09
C ASP A 28 -5.79 -9.45 18.57
N PRO A 29 -5.63 -10.55 19.31
CA PRO A 29 -4.72 -11.64 18.94
C PRO A 29 -5.10 -12.31 17.61
N GLU A 30 -6.39 -12.44 17.31
CA GLU A 30 -6.87 -13.05 16.05
C GLU A 30 -6.50 -12.19 14.84
N ALA A 31 -6.73 -10.87 14.94
CA ALA A 31 -6.35 -9.96 13.86
C ALA A 31 -4.82 -9.90 13.67
N HIS A 32 -4.06 -10.01 14.77
CA HIS A 32 -2.61 -10.10 14.67
C HIS A 32 -2.16 -11.37 13.95
N GLU A 33 -2.69 -12.55 14.33
CA GLU A 33 -2.36 -13.84 13.68
C GLU A 33 -2.70 -13.80 12.18
N LYS A 34 -3.87 -13.29 11.81
CA LYS A 34 -4.28 -13.13 10.40
C LYS A 34 -3.38 -12.16 9.65
N THR A 35 -2.94 -11.06 10.30
CA THR A 35 -1.98 -10.11 9.72
C THR A 35 -0.63 -10.78 9.46
N VAL A 36 -0.12 -11.59 10.37
CA VAL A 36 1.12 -12.35 10.17
C VAL A 36 0.99 -13.27 8.96
N LYS A 37 -0.05 -14.10 8.90
CA LYS A 37 -0.32 -15.01 7.78
C LYS A 37 -0.47 -14.27 6.44
N LEU A 38 -1.15 -13.13 6.44
CA LEU A 38 -1.31 -12.28 5.26
C LEU A 38 0.05 -11.78 4.73
N ASN A 39 0.94 -11.33 5.64
CA ASN A 39 2.27 -10.87 5.28
C ASN A 39 3.21 -12.02 4.86
N GLU A 40 3.12 -13.19 5.49
CA GLU A 40 3.86 -14.39 5.07
C GLU A 40 3.47 -14.83 3.65
N GLN A 41 2.18 -14.80 3.33
CA GLN A 41 1.64 -15.23 2.05
C GLN A 41 1.92 -14.22 0.93
N TYR A 42 1.63 -12.93 1.16
CA TYR A 42 1.61 -11.91 0.11
C TYR A 42 2.77 -10.91 0.20
N GLY A 43 3.40 -10.74 1.37
CA GLY A 43 4.49 -9.78 1.53
C GLY A 43 5.61 -9.93 0.49
N PRO A 44 6.16 -11.15 0.28
CA PRO A 44 7.18 -11.37 -0.76
C PRO A 44 6.67 -11.11 -2.18
N LEU A 45 5.39 -11.38 -2.45
CA LEU A 45 4.76 -11.16 -3.76
C LEU A 45 4.50 -9.69 -4.03
N MET A 46 4.21 -8.89 -2.99
CA MET A 46 4.04 -7.44 -3.11
C MET A 46 5.32 -6.72 -3.53
N VAL A 47 6.48 -7.19 -3.06
CA VAL A 47 7.77 -6.54 -3.32
C VAL A 47 8.11 -6.54 -4.81
N GLY A 48 8.43 -5.35 -5.33
CA GLY A 48 8.77 -5.14 -6.74
C GLY A 48 8.03 -3.96 -7.34
N THR A 49 8.11 -3.84 -8.65
CA THR A 49 7.50 -2.74 -9.39
C THR A 49 6.27 -3.21 -10.14
N TRP A 50 5.23 -2.39 -10.08
CA TRP A 50 3.91 -2.63 -10.61
C TRP A 50 3.43 -1.41 -11.38
N HIS A 51 2.72 -1.61 -12.49
CA HIS A 51 2.17 -0.51 -13.26
C HIS A 51 0.70 -0.75 -13.64
N TYR A 52 0.00 0.34 -13.82
CA TYR A 52 -1.36 0.38 -14.34
C TYR A 52 -1.47 1.51 -15.37
N GLU A 53 -2.11 1.22 -16.49
CA GLU A 53 -2.39 2.23 -17.52
C GLU A 53 -3.85 2.13 -17.96
N ASN A 54 -4.49 3.28 -18.11
CA ASN A 54 -5.84 3.39 -18.65
C ASN A 54 -5.89 4.55 -19.65
N ILE A 55 -6.25 4.26 -20.89
CA ILE A 55 -6.34 5.24 -21.99
C ILE A 55 -7.74 5.20 -22.57
N SER A 56 -8.36 6.37 -22.66
CA SER A 56 -9.63 6.61 -23.35
C SER A 56 -9.53 7.86 -24.22
N ASP A 57 -10.61 8.19 -24.93
CA ASP A 57 -10.65 9.39 -25.78
C ASP A 57 -10.48 10.69 -24.99
N THR A 58 -10.84 10.70 -23.70
CA THR A 58 -10.84 11.91 -22.86
C THR A 58 -9.91 11.87 -21.67
N GLN A 59 -9.33 10.72 -21.38
CA GLN A 59 -8.43 10.52 -20.22
C GLN A 59 -7.28 9.59 -20.57
N ARG A 60 -6.11 9.92 -20.05
CA ARG A 60 -4.91 9.07 -20.02
C ARG A 60 -4.37 9.04 -18.61
N TYR A 61 -4.26 7.85 -18.06
CA TYR A 61 -3.77 7.64 -16.70
C TYR A 61 -2.73 6.54 -16.70
N PHE A 62 -1.62 6.83 -16.07
CA PHE A 62 -0.57 5.87 -15.79
C PHE A 62 -0.15 5.98 -14.35
N GLU A 63 0.09 4.85 -13.71
CA GLU A 63 0.64 4.78 -12.36
C GLU A 63 1.63 3.65 -12.25
N ARG A 64 2.75 3.93 -11.61
CA ARG A 64 3.77 2.95 -11.25
C ARG A 64 4.00 3.00 -9.75
N LEU A 65 4.02 1.82 -9.13
CA LEU A 65 4.24 1.61 -7.70
C LEU A 65 5.44 0.68 -7.51
N THR A 66 6.35 1.02 -6.64
CA THR A 66 7.46 0.15 -6.23
C THR A 66 7.41 -0.08 -4.74
N PHE A 67 7.18 -1.31 -4.34
CA PHE A 67 7.11 -1.76 -2.95
C PHE A 67 8.45 -2.38 -2.55
N GLN A 68 9.04 -1.91 -1.44
CA GLN A 68 10.29 -2.42 -0.90
C GLN A 68 10.03 -3.33 0.30
N THR A 69 10.99 -4.20 0.60
CA THR A 69 10.93 -5.15 1.73
C THR A 69 10.88 -4.48 3.10
N ASP A 70 11.40 -3.26 3.21
CA ASP A 70 11.42 -2.47 4.45
C ASP A 70 10.12 -1.71 4.70
N GLY A 71 9.09 -1.90 3.85
CA GLY A 71 7.81 -1.20 3.95
C GLY A 71 7.82 0.19 3.31
N THR A 72 8.88 0.58 2.61
CA THR A 72 8.88 1.82 1.83
C THR A 72 8.14 1.63 0.50
N LEU A 73 7.50 2.70 0.05
CA LEU A 73 6.78 2.82 -1.22
C LEU A 73 7.37 3.99 -2.00
N SER A 74 7.62 3.81 -3.28
CA SER A 74 7.83 4.89 -4.21
C SER A 74 6.97 4.69 -5.45
N GLY A 75 6.73 5.76 -6.19
CA GLY A 75 5.93 5.64 -7.39
C GLY A 75 5.93 6.89 -8.25
N MET A 76 5.23 6.80 -9.35
CA MET A 76 5.00 7.89 -10.29
C MET A 76 3.57 7.79 -10.80
N ARG A 77 2.93 8.94 -10.95
CA ARG A 77 1.62 9.07 -11.59
C ARG A 77 1.69 10.11 -12.69
N LYS A 78 1.05 9.80 -13.81
CA LYS A 78 0.80 10.73 -14.90
C LYS A 78 -0.68 10.66 -15.25
N TRP A 79 -1.33 11.82 -15.24
CA TRP A 79 -2.76 11.89 -15.51
C TRP A 79 -3.07 13.10 -16.38
N GLN A 80 -3.67 12.84 -17.54
CA GLN A 80 -4.06 13.88 -18.47
C GLN A 80 -5.53 13.72 -18.84
N THR A 81 -6.19 14.86 -19.06
CA THR A 81 -7.56 14.92 -19.55
C THR A 81 -7.67 15.86 -20.73
N ARG A 82 -8.70 15.63 -21.54
CA ARG A 82 -9.14 16.57 -22.59
C ARG A 82 -10.66 16.55 -22.70
N LYS A 83 -11.21 17.58 -23.32
CA LYS A 83 -12.67 17.74 -23.48
C LYS A 83 -13.04 17.60 -24.95
N LEU A 84 -14.21 17.03 -25.21
CA LEU A 84 -14.88 17.13 -26.49
C LEU A 84 -15.72 18.43 -26.48
N VAL A 85 -15.43 19.33 -27.40
CA VAL A 85 -16.12 20.63 -27.54
C VAL A 85 -16.71 20.75 -28.93
N THR A 86 -17.77 21.57 -29.07
CA THR A 86 -18.37 21.87 -30.36
C THR A 86 -17.97 23.28 -30.77
N ILE A 87 -17.29 23.44 -31.91
CA ILE A 87 -16.91 24.72 -32.49
C ILE A 87 -17.46 24.73 -33.91
N ASP A 88 -18.25 25.76 -34.24
CA ASP A 88 -18.89 25.94 -35.58
C ASP A 88 -19.72 24.73 -36.02
N GLY A 89 -20.29 23.98 -35.09
CA GLY A 89 -21.10 22.76 -35.33
C GLY A 89 -20.29 21.46 -35.45
N GLU A 90 -18.96 21.53 -35.42
CA GLU A 90 -18.08 20.37 -35.45
C GLU A 90 -17.63 19.98 -34.03
N GLN A 91 -17.58 18.67 -33.76
CA GLN A 91 -17.04 18.15 -32.49
C GLN A 91 -15.52 17.93 -32.61
N ILE A 92 -14.77 18.63 -31.78
CA ILE A 92 -13.31 18.52 -31.73
C ILE A 92 -12.83 18.30 -30.29
N TYR A 93 -11.70 17.61 -30.13
CA TYR A 93 -11.06 17.48 -28.81
C TYR A 93 -10.15 18.67 -28.54
N THR A 94 -10.15 19.17 -27.29
CA THR A 94 -9.13 20.10 -26.81
C THR A 94 -7.76 19.41 -26.73
N ASP A 95 -6.70 20.19 -26.52
CA ASP A 95 -5.39 19.65 -26.15
C ASP A 95 -5.46 18.88 -24.83
N TRP A 96 -4.49 17.99 -24.63
CA TRP A 96 -4.33 17.26 -23.37
C TRP A 96 -3.78 18.19 -22.29
N GLU A 97 -4.42 18.18 -21.12
CA GLU A 97 -4.05 18.96 -19.94
C GLU A 97 -3.72 18.03 -18.79
N ASN A 98 -2.66 18.31 -18.05
CA ASN A 98 -2.28 17.59 -16.84
C ASN A 98 -3.30 17.84 -15.73
N VAL A 99 -3.57 16.82 -14.93
CA VAL A 99 -4.46 16.91 -13.76
C VAL A 99 -3.64 17.24 -12.53
N GLU A 100 -3.32 18.53 -12.37
CA GLU A 100 -2.58 19.06 -11.21
C GLU A 100 -3.47 19.11 -9.93
N PRO A 101 -2.94 18.85 -8.73
CA PRO A 101 -1.57 18.43 -8.41
C PRO A 101 -1.40 16.89 -8.36
N LEU A 102 -2.23 16.13 -9.04
CA LEU A 102 -2.35 14.67 -8.89
C LEU A 102 -1.39 13.92 -9.83
N GLU A 103 -0.27 14.53 -10.21
CA GLU A 103 0.77 13.88 -11.02
C GLU A 103 2.18 14.12 -10.46
N GLY A 104 3.14 13.31 -10.88
CA GLY A 104 4.55 13.38 -10.48
C GLY A 104 5.02 12.15 -9.72
N THR A 105 6.24 12.22 -9.22
CA THR A 105 6.83 11.19 -8.35
C THR A 105 6.35 11.37 -6.90
N PHE A 106 6.28 10.26 -6.19
CA PHE A 106 5.90 10.24 -4.78
C PHE A 106 6.64 9.14 -4.03
N SER A 107 6.77 9.34 -2.72
CA SER A 107 7.36 8.34 -1.83
C SER A 107 6.61 8.28 -0.49
N GLY A 108 6.77 7.15 0.20
CA GLY A 108 6.08 6.91 1.46
C GLY A 108 6.22 5.50 1.98
N THR A 109 5.16 4.98 2.57
CA THR A 109 5.14 3.66 3.21
C THR A 109 3.93 2.84 2.80
N TRP A 110 4.07 1.52 2.92
CA TRP A 110 3.00 0.56 2.73
C TRP A 110 3.02 -0.53 3.81
N LYS A 111 1.90 -1.16 4.05
CA LYS A 111 1.79 -2.38 4.85
C LYS A 111 0.52 -3.16 4.52
N LEU A 112 0.58 -4.47 4.69
CA LEU A 112 -0.60 -5.33 4.72
C LEU A 112 -1.03 -5.58 6.18
N SER A 113 -2.34 -5.55 6.43
CA SER A 113 -2.91 -5.84 7.74
C SER A 113 -4.33 -6.37 7.61
N TYR A 114 -4.70 -7.29 8.50
CA TYR A 114 -6.11 -7.67 8.69
C TYR A 114 -6.75 -6.68 9.66
N TYR A 115 -7.61 -5.82 9.15
CA TYR A 115 -8.07 -4.63 9.87
C TYR A 115 -9.53 -4.30 9.56
N SER A 116 -10.20 -3.61 10.50
CA SER A 116 -11.53 -3.03 10.33
C SER A 116 -11.40 -1.51 10.18
N PRO A 117 -11.52 -0.95 8.96
CA PRO A 117 -11.57 0.50 8.79
C PRO A 117 -12.81 1.07 9.49
N GLU A 118 -12.62 2.12 10.28
CA GLU A 118 -13.72 2.82 10.94
C GLU A 118 -14.78 3.27 9.91
N GLY A 119 -16.05 3.10 10.26
CA GLY A 119 -17.19 3.52 9.43
C GLY A 119 -17.65 2.51 8.38
N VAL A 120 -17.03 1.34 8.29
CA VAL A 120 -17.42 0.25 7.39
C VAL A 120 -17.84 -0.98 8.22
N ASN A 121 -19.04 -0.98 8.77
CA ASN A 121 -19.73 -2.11 9.44
C ASN A 121 -18.86 -3.03 10.33
N ASP A 122 -17.77 -2.50 10.91
CA ASP A 122 -16.80 -3.22 11.76
C ASP A 122 -16.27 -4.56 11.18
N GLU A 123 -16.47 -4.81 9.89
CA GLU A 123 -15.94 -6.02 9.25
C GLU A 123 -14.44 -5.90 9.01
N LYS A 124 -13.70 -6.77 9.70
CA LYS A 124 -12.27 -6.94 9.46
C LYS A 124 -12.02 -7.60 8.13
N ARG A 125 -11.08 -7.06 7.36
CA ARG A 125 -10.71 -7.56 6.04
C ARG A 125 -9.22 -7.39 5.79
N ASN A 126 -8.72 -8.04 4.74
CA ASN A 126 -7.37 -7.81 4.26
C ASN A 126 -7.28 -6.38 3.72
N CYS A 127 -6.35 -5.60 4.23
CA CYS A 127 -6.16 -4.20 3.88
C CYS A 127 -4.73 -3.93 3.42
N LEU A 128 -4.61 -3.13 2.38
CA LEU A 128 -3.39 -2.47 1.94
C LEU A 128 -3.42 -1.01 2.40
N PHE A 129 -2.51 -0.66 3.30
CA PHE A 129 -2.30 0.70 3.77
C PHE A 129 -1.27 1.37 2.86
N LEU A 130 -1.63 2.49 2.28
CA LEU A 130 -0.77 3.33 1.46
C LEU A 130 -0.75 4.74 2.05
N ASN A 131 0.45 5.22 2.34
CA ASN A 131 0.68 6.57 2.83
C ASN A 131 1.90 7.15 2.09
N ALA A 132 1.67 8.04 1.12
CA ALA A 132 2.72 8.60 0.29
C ALA A 132 2.42 10.05 -0.09
N GLN A 133 3.47 10.86 -0.22
CA GLN A 133 3.40 12.27 -0.59
C GLN A 133 4.11 12.50 -1.93
N TYR A 134 3.59 13.43 -2.73
CA TYR A 134 4.27 13.90 -3.91
C TYR A 134 5.57 14.62 -3.58
N GLU A 135 6.50 14.55 -4.52
CA GLU A 135 7.81 15.20 -4.47
C GLU A 135 7.86 16.39 -5.45
N GLY A 136 8.91 17.20 -5.34
CA GLY A 136 9.15 18.30 -6.26
C GLY A 136 8.08 19.40 -6.23
N ALA A 137 7.56 19.77 -7.39
CA ALA A 137 6.59 20.85 -7.55
C ALA A 137 5.26 20.61 -6.81
N ASN A 138 4.86 19.35 -6.69
CA ASN A 138 3.63 18.92 -6.01
C ASN A 138 3.87 18.52 -4.55
N SER A 139 5.03 18.81 -3.98
CA SER A 139 5.33 18.54 -2.57
C SER A 139 4.30 19.18 -1.64
N GLY A 140 3.93 18.43 -0.58
CA GLY A 140 2.86 18.84 0.34
C GLY A 140 1.47 18.31 -0.01
N HIS A 141 1.28 17.72 -1.19
CA HIS A 141 0.06 16.99 -1.53
C HIS A 141 0.24 15.50 -1.31
N MET A 142 -0.83 14.84 -0.86
CA MET A 142 -0.83 13.38 -0.67
C MET A 142 -1.10 12.68 -2.00
N ALA A 143 -0.22 11.74 -2.37
CA ALA A 143 -0.48 10.78 -3.43
C ALA A 143 -1.40 9.66 -2.93
N TYR A 144 -1.15 9.21 -1.69
CA TYR A 144 -1.95 8.24 -0.97
C TYR A 144 -2.07 8.60 0.51
N SER A 145 -3.28 8.50 1.06
CA SER A 145 -3.57 8.53 2.50
C SER A 145 -4.73 7.57 2.77
N ASN A 146 -4.58 6.31 2.36
CA ASN A 146 -5.73 5.45 2.19
C ASN A 146 -5.49 4.04 2.73
N ILE A 147 -6.60 3.40 3.10
CA ILE A 147 -6.70 2.00 3.44
C ILE A 147 -7.58 1.35 2.38
N ALA A 148 -6.97 0.62 1.45
CA ALA A 148 -7.68 -0.13 0.42
C ALA A 148 -8.00 -1.54 0.90
N THR A 149 -9.12 -2.10 0.48
CA THR A 149 -9.32 -3.54 0.56
C THR A 149 -8.30 -4.22 -0.35
N PHE A 150 -7.52 -5.15 0.21
CA PHE A 150 -6.58 -5.95 -0.54
C PHE A 150 -7.22 -7.26 -0.98
N ASP A 151 -7.13 -7.59 -2.26
CA ASP A 151 -7.65 -8.84 -2.82
C ASP A 151 -6.56 -9.90 -2.90
N TYR A 152 -5.58 -9.71 -3.78
CA TYR A 152 -4.45 -10.63 -3.92
C TYR A 152 -3.23 -9.97 -4.59
N ALA A 153 -2.09 -10.68 -4.49
CA ALA A 153 -0.93 -10.49 -5.34
C ALA A 153 -0.39 -11.85 -5.76
N ASP A 154 0.08 -11.96 -7.01
CA ASP A 154 0.80 -13.11 -7.53
C ASP A 154 2.08 -12.66 -8.26
N GLU A 155 2.70 -13.54 -9.06
CA GLU A 155 3.93 -13.22 -9.80
C GLU A 155 3.73 -12.16 -10.89
N THR A 156 2.49 -11.94 -11.34
CA THR A 156 2.16 -11.11 -12.51
C THR A 156 1.21 -9.98 -12.21
N THR A 157 0.36 -10.12 -11.20
CA THR A 157 -0.74 -9.19 -10.92
C THR A 157 -0.82 -8.82 -9.44
N LEU A 158 -1.20 -7.56 -9.19
CA LEU A 158 -1.55 -7.02 -7.88
C LEU A 158 -2.93 -6.39 -7.97
N ARG A 159 -3.86 -6.80 -7.10
CA ARG A 159 -5.25 -6.32 -7.11
C ARG A 159 -5.69 -5.82 -5.75
N PHE A 160 -6.22 -4.59 -5.74
CA PHE A 160 -6.81 -3.97 -4.55
C PHE A 160 -7.92 -2.98 -4.95
N GLU A 161 -8.66 -2.46 -3.98
CA GLU A 161 -9.72 -1.47 -4.20
C GLU A 161 -9.16 -0.18 -4.81
N GLY A 162 -9.69 0.21 -5.97
CA GLY A 162 -9.20 1.37 -6.73
C GLY A 162 -9.67 2.71 -6.13
N PHE A 163 -8.80 3.70 -6.11
CA PHE A 163 -9.12 5.05 -5.63
C PHE A 163 -9.61 5.96 -6.76
N TYR A 164 -8.79 6.17 -7.76
CA TYR A 164 -9.09 7.07 -8.89
C TYR A 164 -9.66 6.31 -10.07
N PHE A 165 -9.04 5.17 -10.39
CA PHE A 165 -9.48 4.29 -11.46
C PHE A 165 -9.83 2.93 -10.87
N LYS A 166 -10.91 2.35 -11.36
CA LYS A 166 -11.42 1.06 -10.92
C LYS A 166 -12.31 0.46 -11.98
N ASP A 167 -12.38 -0.85 -12.02
CA ASP A 167 -13.37 -1.57 -12.82
C ASP A 167 -14.78 -1.38 -12.25
N LYS A 168 -15.78 -1.99 -12.91
CA LYS A 168 -17.18 -1.92 -12.48
C LYS A 168 -17.43 -2.50 -11.09
N ASP A 169 -16.52 -3.36 -10.61
CA ASP A 169 -16.62 -4.03 -9.31
C ASP A 169 -15.80 -3.30 -8.21
N GLY A 170 -15.19 -2.16 -8.56
CA GLY A 170 -14.46 -1.30 -7.61
C GLY A 170 -12.97 -1.60 -7.49
N TRP A 171 -12.43 -2.52 -8.30
CA TRP A 171 -11.04 -2.98 -8.22
C TRP A 171 -10.13 -2.30 -9.24
N ILE A 172 -8.86 -2.25 -8.90
CA ILE A 172 -7.78 -1.91 -9.83
C ILE A 172 -6.79 -3.08 -9.86
N THR A 173 -6.32 -3.44 -11.06
CA THR A 173 -5.35 -4.52 -11.27
C THR A 173 -4.10 -3.97 -11.90
N PHE A 174 -3.01 -3.98 -11.15
CA PHE A 174 -1.68 -3.62 -11.61
C PHE A 174 -0.99 -4.85 -12.20
N LEU A 175 -0.17 -4.64 -13.21
CA LEU A 175 0.69 -5.66 -13.80
C LEU A 175 2.12 -5.49 -13.29
N ARG A 176 2.82 -6.60 -13.08
CA ARG A 176 4.22 -6.57 -12.65
C ARG A 176 5.12 -6.08 -13.77
N GLY A 177 6.03 -5.20 -13.46
CA GLY A 177 7.07 -4.71 -14.37
C GLY A 177 7.29 -3.21 -14.25
N ASP A 178 8.46 -2.78 -14.70
CA ASP A 178 8.87 -1.38 -14.78
C ASP A 178 8.54 -0.87 -16.18
N GLN A 179 7.33 -0.37 -16.36
CA GLN A 179 6.86 0.21 -17.61
C GLN A 179 6.83 1.73 -17.50
N GLU A 180 7.18 2.40 -18.59
CA GLU A 180 6.97 3.83 -18.76
C GLU A 180 5.58 4.11 -19.39
N PRO A 181 4.97 5.29 -19.14
CA PRO A 181 3.69 5.65 -19.77
C PRO A 181 3.82 5.66 -21.28
N SER A 182 2.79 5.18 -21.96
CA SER A 182 2.75 5.14 -23.44
C SER A 182 2.37 6.49 -24.07
N PHE A 183 2.21 7.57 -23.28
CA PHE A 183 1.77 8.90 -23.71
C PHE A 183 2.54 10.04 -23.04
#